data_df7c4941e2facfda644f19dee90cfe1b
#
_entry.id   df7c4941e2facfda644f19dee90cfe1b
#
_cell.length_a   1.000
_cell.length_b   1.000
_cell.length_c   1.000
_cell.angle_alpha   90.00
_cell.angle_beta   90.00
_cell.angle_gamma   90.00
#
_symmetry.space_group_name_H-M   'P 1'
#
loop_
_entity.id
_entity.type
_entity.pdbx_description
1 polymer ?
#
loop_
_entity_poly.entity_id
_entity_poly.type
_entity_poly.pdbx_seq_one_letter_code
_entity_poly.pdbx_strand_id
1 'polypeptide(L)'
;MAMTELTGRIHSLESFGTVDGPGIRYVVFFQGCPMRCLYCHNPDTWEMAGGTEMTADEIIEKITRNREFYSSGGITATGGEPMLQIDFLTELFTKAKQNGIRTALDTCGILFDPDHTEKTDKLMAVTDLVLLDIKHMFDEEHKKLTGHSNARVFAFAEYLKKIGKPVWIRHVVVPGITFRREELLALGRYLKTLTNMEKLEVLPYHSMGKVKYDSLGIE
;
A
#
# COMPACT_ATOMS: atom_id res chain seq x y z
N MET A 1 24.89 15.46 20.30
CA MET A 1 24.67 14.14 19.67
C MET A 1 24.07 14.41 18.31
N ALA A 2 24.73 14.01 17.23
CA ALA A 2 24.09 14.06 15.92
C ALA A 2 22.86 13.15 15.96
N MET A 3 21.68 13.68 15.69
CA MET A 3 20.49 12.84 15.51
C MET A 3 20.79 11.97 14.30
N THR A 4 20.77 10.65 14.48
CA THR A 4 20.83 9.73 13.34
C THR A 4 19.60 10.00 12.48
N GLU A 5 19.86 10.38 11.24
CA GLU A 5 18.81 10.63 10.24
C GLU A 5 17.99 9.35 10.04
N LEU A 6 16.67 9.49 10.03
CA LEU A 6 15.78 8.33 9.84
C LEU A 6 15.85 7.87 8.38
N THR A 7 16.18 6.60 8.18
CA THR A 7 16.24 5.97 6.85
C THR A 7 15.13 4.94 6.68
N GLY A 8 14.67 4.76 5.45
CA GLY A 8 13.76 3.69 5.06
C GLY A 8 14.45 2.70 4.10
N ARG A 9 14.09 1.44 4.21
CA ARG A 9 14.50 0.40 3.27
C ARG A 9 13.59 0.43 2.06
N ILE A 10 14.14 0.83 0.92
CA ILE A 10 13.44 1.00 -0.34
C ILE A 10 13.87 -0.10 -1.31
N HIS A 11 12.90 -0.83 -1.83
CA HIS A 11 13.14 -1.85 -2.86
C HIS A 11 13.50 -1.20 -4.19
N SER A 12 12.64 -0.29 -4.65
CA SER A 12 12.82 0.41 -5.94
C SER A 12 12.01 1.71 -6.00
N LEU A 13 12.34 2.53 -6.98
CA LEU A 13 11.67 3.79 -7.29
C LEU A 13 11.23 3.77 -8.74
N GLU A 14 9.98 4.15 -9.00
CA GLU A 14 9.45 4.30 -10.34
C GLU A 14 8.97 5.73 -10.57
N SER A 15 9.48 6.35 -11.64
CA SER A 15 9.23 7.76 -11.92
C SER A 15 7.97 8.02 -12.74
N PHE A 16 7.22 7.00 -13.17
CA PHE A 16 6.08 7.18 -14.06
C PHE A 16 4.95 6.19 -13.81
N GLY A 17 4.51 6.05 -12.53
CA GLY A 17 3.36 5.22 -12.17
C GLY A 17 2.05 5.83 -12.68
N THR A 18 1.26 5.05 -13.41
CA THR A 18 -0.04 5.47 -13.96
C THR A 18 -1.21 4.69 -13.38
N VAL A 19 -0.92 3.67 -12.54
CA VAL A 19 -1.90 2.76 -11.94
C VAL A 19 -1.88 2.76 -10.42
N ASP A 20 -1.04 3.62 -9.82
CA ASP A 20 -0.79 3.65 -8.37
C ASP A 20 -1.47 4.86 -7.70
N GLY A 21 -2.64 5.21 -8.18
CA GLY A 21 -3.46 6.34 -7.73
C GLY A 21 -3.76 7.34 -8.83
N PRO A 22 -4.35 8.51 -8.50
CA PRO A 22 -4.76 9.51 -9.49
C PRO A 22 -3.55 10.22 -10.10
N GLY A 23 -3.60 10.47 -11.41
CA GLY A 23 -2.58 11.19 -12.17
C GLY A 23 -1.29 10.39 -12.35
N ILE A 24 -0.19 11.10 -12.67
CA ILE A 24 1.14 10.48 -12.76
C ILE A 24 1.78 10.52 -11.37
N ARG A 25 2.27 9.37 -10.92
CA ARG A 25 2.81 9.19 -9.57
C ARG A 25 4.31 8.87 -9.61
N TYR A 26 5.04 9.44 -8.65
CA TYR A 26 6.33 8.90 -8.27
C TYR A 26 6.10 7.77 -7.27
N VAL A 27 6.44 6.55 -7.63
CA VAL A 27 6.11 5.36 -6.84
C VAL A 27 7.34 4.90 -6.07
N VAL A 28 7.19 4.78 -4.77
CA VAL A 28 8.22 4.30 -3.85
C VAL A 28 7.83 2.91 -3.38
N PHE A 29 8.56 1.89 -3.83
CA PHE A 29 8.36 0.51 -3.42
C PHE A 29 9.17 0.24 -2.15
N PHE A 30 8.47 0.05 -1.05
CA PHE A 30 9.07 -0.27 0.24
C PHE A 30 9.51 -1.73 0.30
N GLN A 31 10.61 -1.96 0.98
CA GLN A 31 11.11 -3.31 1.28
C GLN A 31 10.48 -3.83 2.56
N GLY A 32 10.18 -5.14 2.59
CA GLY A 32 9.59 -5.86 3.72
C GLY A 32 8.08 -6.00 3.59
N CYS A 33 7.57 -7.22 3.76
CA CYS A 33 6.15 -7.52 3.83
C CYS A 33 5.91 -8.71 4.76
N PRO A 34 5.00 -8.62 5.75
CA PRO A 34 4.68 -9.75 6.61
C PRO A 34 3.81 -10.80 5.92
N MET A 35 3.11 -10.42 4.85
CA MET A 35 2.18 -11.31 4.15
C MET A 35 2.90 -12.21 3.13
N ARG A 36 2.26 -13.36 2.81
CA ARG A 36 2.71 -14.32 1.78
C ARG A 36 1.57 -14.63 0.83
N CYS A 37 1.07 -13.57 0.16
CA CYS A 37 -0.04 -13.71 -0.77
C CYS A 37 0.32 -14.63 -1.93
N LEU A 38 -0.50 -15.64 -2.20
CA LEU A 38 -0.25 -16.64 -3.25
C LEU A 38 -0.17 -16.04 -4.67
N TYR A 39 -0.73 -14.85 -4.88
CA TYR A 39 -0.67 -14.13 -6.15
C TYR A 39 0.20 -12.87 -6.10
N CYS A 40 1.15 -12.79 -5.19
CA CYS A 40 1.98 -11.59 -5.05
C CYS A 40 2.76 -11.30 -6.34
N HIS A 41 2.73 -10.05 -6.80
CA HIS A 41 3.53 -9.63 -7.96
C HIS A 41 4.92 -9.13 -7.57
N ASN A 42 5.16 -8.91 -6.26
CA ASN A 42 6.42 -8.40 -5.74
C ASN A 42 7.00 -9.30 -4.63
N PRO A 43 7.22 -10.62 -4.87
CA PRO A 43 7.80 -11.50 -3.86
C PRO A 43 9.22 -11.08 -3.46
N ASP A 44 9.92 -10.36 -4.32
CA ASP A 44 11.21 -9.73 -4.11
C ASP A 44 11.20 -8.65 -3.00
N THR A 45 10.02 -8.15 -2.63
CA THR A 45 9.87 -7.23 -1.48
C THR A 45 9.60 -7.92 -0.14
N TRP A 46 9.50 -9.25 -0.09
CA TRP A 46 9.13 -9.96 1.14
C TRP A 46 10.19 -9.91 2.23
N GLU A 47 11.46 -9.92 1.84
CA GLU A 47 12.58 -9.94 2.78
C GLU A 47 12.66 -8.63 3.56
N MET A 48 12.78 -8.74 4.90
CA MET A 48 12.77 -7.56 5.78
C MET A 48 14.08 -6.77 5.73
N ALA A 49 15.20 -7.45 5.47
CA ALA A 49 16.54 -6.87 5.49
C ALA A 49 17.06 -6.41 4.12
N GLY A 50 16.29 -6.64 3.04
CA GLY A 50 16.67 -6.25 1.67
C GLY A 50 16.52 -4.75 1.40
N GLY A 51 16.69 -4.39 0.12
CA GLY A 51 16.52 -3.02 -0.37
C GLY A 51 17.71 -2.11 -0.06
N THR A 52 17.56 -0.84 -0.44
CA THR A 52 18.55 0.23 -0.23
C THR A 52 18.04 1.16 0.86
N GLU A 53 18.90 1.52 1.80
CA GLU A 53 18.59 2.55 2.79
C GLU A 53 18.61 3.93 2.12
N MET A 54 17.53 4.68 2.30
CA MET A 54 17.37 6.02 1.76
C MET A 54 16.75 6.94 2.81
N THR A 55 17.16 8.20 2.81
CA THR A 55 16.52 9.27 3.58
C THR A 55 15.28 9.79 2.85
N ALA A 56 14.38 10.42 3.58
CA ALA A 56 13.22 11.07 2.98
C ALA A 56 13.65 12.23 2.06
N ASP A 57 14.72 12.95 2.41
CA ASP A 57 15.23 14.07 1.61
C ASP A 57 15.76 13.61 0.25
N GLU A 58 16.50 12.50 0.19
CA GLU A 58 16.95 11.92 -1.08
C GLU A 58 15.80 11.55 -2.02
N ILE A 59 14.69 11.04 -1.47
CA ILE A 59 13.50 10.70 -2.26
C ILE A 59 12.80 11.99 -2.75
N ILE A 60 12.62 12.96 -1.85
CA ILE A 60 11.97 14.25 -2.20
C ILE A 60 12.79 15.01 -3.24
N GLU A 61 14.11 15.01 -3.15
CA GLU A 61 14.97 15.63 -4.17
C GLU A 61 14.75 15.02 -5.56
N LYS A 62 14.64 13.68 -5.65
CA LYS A 62 14.37 12.99 -6.92
C LYS A 62 13.03 13.37 -7.53
N ILE A 63 11.98 13.53 -6.70
CA ILE A 63 10.65 13.93 -7.17
C ILE A 63 10.66 15.39 -7.62
N THR A 64 11.29 16.28 -6.86
CA THR A 64 11.27 17.72 -7.13
C THR A 64 12.01 18.09 -8.39
N ARG A 65 13.02 17.32 -8.82
CA ARG A 65 13.73 17.51 -10.11
C ARG A 65 12.79 17.43 -11.32
N ASN A 66 11.66 16.69 -11.21
CA ASN A 66 10.70 16.49 -12.29
C ASN A 66 9.28 16.83 -11.84
N ARG A 67 9.12 17.81 -10.95
CA ARG A 67 7.86 18.18 -10.28
C ARG A 67 6.70 18.38 -11.23
N GLU A 68 6.93 18.90 -12.43
CA GLU A 68 5.88 19.21 -13.41
C GLU A 68 5.10 17.95 -13.83
N PHE A 69 5.78 16.80 -13.93
CA PHE A 69 5.13 15.52 -14.27
C PHE A 69 4.15 15.05 -13.20
N TYR A 70 4.37 15.42 -11.93
CA TYR A 70 3.58 14.96 -10.79
C TYR A 70 2.52 15.96 -10.34
N SER A 71 2.29 17.05 -11.08
CA SER A 71 1.36 18.13 -10.70
C SER A 71 -0.09 17.65 -10.53
N SER A 72 -0.54 16.68 -11.34
CA SER A 72 -1.86 16.05 -11.24
C SER A 72 -1.90 14.82 -10.33
N GLY A 73 -0.74 14.25 -10.00
CA GLY A 73 -0.58 13.02 -9.22
C GLY A 73 0.08 13.27 -7.87
N GLY A 74 1.35 12.91 -7.74
CA GLY A 74 2.15 13.06 -6.51
C GLY A 74 3.04 11.86 -6.23
N ILE A 75 3.22 11.52 -4.95
CA ILE A 75 3.97 10.34 -4.48
C ILE A 75 3.02 9.24 -4.03
N THR A 76 3.35 7.98 -4.34
CA THR A 76 2.69 6.79 -3.79
C THR A 76 3.71 5.91 -3.09
N ALA A 77 3.43 5.55 -1.85
CA ALA A 77 4.16 4.51 -1.12
C ALA A 77 3.42 3.17 -1.30
N THR A 78 4.14 2.17 -1.80
CA THR A 78 3.64 0.81 -2.09
C THR A 78 4.78 -0.21 -1.91
N GLY A 79 4.73 -1.37 -2.55
CA GLY A 79 5.81 -2.35 -2.66
C GLY A 79 5.56 -3.61 -1.87
N GLY A 80 6.24 -3.78 -0.74
CA GLY A 80 5.90 -4.75 0.29
C GLY A 80 4.69 -4.27 1.09
N GLU A 81 4.89 -3.92 2.36
CA GLU A 81 3.86 -3.25 3.18
C GLU A 81 4.47 -1.97 3.77
N PRO A 82 4.14 -0.78 3.24
CA PRO A 82 4.76 0.47 3.68
C PRO A 82 4.55 0.79 5.16
N MET A 83 3.42 0.38 5.75
CA MET A 83 3.15 0.59 7.18
C MET A 83 4.12 -0.17 8.09
N LEU A 84 4.91 -1.11 7.57
CA LEU A 84 5.99 -1.76 8.32
C LEU A 84 7.05 -0.74 8.76
N GLN A 85 7.24 0.32 7.98
CA GLN A 85 8.19 1.40 8.22
C GLN A 85 7.45 2.72 8.50
N ILE A 86 6.42 2.68 9.35
CA ILE A 86 5.45 3.77 9.54
C ILE A 86 6.09 5.10 9.96
N ASP A 87 7.15 5.07 10.75
CA ASP A 87 7.82 6.31 11.21
C ASP A 87 8.52 7.00 10.03
N PHE A 88 9.26 6.24 9.21
CA PHE A 88 9.89 6.74 7.98
C PHE A 88 8.86 7.19 6.95
N LEU A 89 7.81 6.41 6.74
CA LEU A 89 6.71 6.74 5.83
C LEU A 89 6.04 8.07 6.22
N THR A 90 5.84 8.29 7.53
CA THR A 90 5.27 9.52 8.05
C THR A 90 6.19 10.72 7.79
N GLU A 91 7.51 10.55 7.98
CA GLU A 91 8.49 11.60 7.65
C GLU A 91 8.49 11.91 6.14
N LEU A 92 8.54 10.88 5.29
CA LEU A 92 8.52 11.03 3.83
C LEU A 92 7.27 11.81 3.38
N PHE A 93 6.09 11.43 3.87
CA PHE A 93 4.85 12.11 3.51
C PHE A 93 4.76 13.52 4.10
N THR A 94 5.30 13.76 5.28
CA THR A 94 5.40 15.11 5.86
C THR A 94 6.23 16.02 4.95
N LYS A 95 7.41 15.56 4.53
CA LYS A 95 8.27 16.32 3.60
C LYS A 95 7.62 16.51 2.23
N ALA A 96 6.90 15.48 1.72
CA ALA A 96 6.14 15.60 0.49
C ALA A 96 5.08 16.70 0.58
N LYS A 97 4.30 16.73 1.66
CA LYS A 97 3.28 17.78 1.92
C LYS A 97 3.89 19.17 2.03
N GLN A 98 5.03 19.32 2.72
CA GLN A 98 5.77 20.59 2.82
C GLN A 98 6.22 21.12 1.46
N ASN A 99 6.46 20.22 0.49
CA ASN A 99 6.79 20.53 -0.90
C ASN A 99 5.56 20.64 -1.81
N GLY A 100 4.32 20.59 -1.28
CA GLY A 100 3.09 20.68 -2.06
C GLY A 100 2.82 19.45 -2.94
N ILE A 101 3.41 18.28 -2.59
CA ILE A 101 3.25 17.01 -3.30
C ILE A 101 2.12 16.23 -2.61
N ARG A 102 1.15 15.75 -3.41
CA ARG A 102 0.07 14.89 -2.91
C ARG A 102 0.59 13.51 -2.58
N THR A 103 0.03 12.91 -1.53
CA THR A 103 0.48 11.62 -0.98
C THR A 103 -0.60 10.55 -1.14
N ALA A 104 -0.21 9.35 -1.52
CA ALA A 104 -1.08 8.18 -1.53
C ALA A 104 -0.37 6.99 -0.85
N LEU A 105 -1.08 6.27 -0.03
CA LEU A 105 -0.64 5.06 0.63
C LEU A 105 -1.34 3.85 0.01
N ASP A 106 -0.58 2.96 -0.61
CA ASP A 106 -1.06 1.66 -1.08
C ASP A 106 -0.66 0.59 -0.05
N THR A 107 -1.65 0.00 0.60
CA THR A 107 -1.46 -0.89 1.74
C THR A 107 -2.55 -1.96 1.81
N CYS A 108 -2.22 -3.08 2.42
CA CYS A 108 -3.23 -4.06 2.79
C CYS A 108 -3.83 -3.83 4.20
N GLY A 109 -3.33 -2.86 4.96
CA GLY A 109 -3.84 -2.52 6.30
C GLY A 109 -3.60 -3.57 7.39
N ILE A 110 -2.82 -4.62 7.11
CA ILE A 110 -2.61 -5.74 8.04
C ILE A 110 -1.87 -5.35 9.33
N LEU A 111 -1.12 -4.25 9.28
CA LEU A 111 -0.35 -3.75 10.42
C LEU A 111 -1.13 -2.74 11.27
N PHE A 112 -2.35 -2.41 10.90
CA PHE A 112 -3.19 -1.55 11.70
C PHE A 112 -3.51 -2.20 13.07
N ASP A 113 -3.31 -1.43 14.14
CA ASP A 113 -3.67 -1.83 15.49
C ASP A 113 -4.77 -0.87 16.01
N PRO A 114 -6.01 -1.35 16.18
CA PRO A 114 -7.12 -0.51 16.64
C PRO A 114 -6.95 -0.02 18.08
N ASP A 115 -6.13 -0.70 18.88
CA ASP A 115 -5.89 -0.33 20.29
C ASP A 115 -4.74 0.68 20.44
N HIS A 116 -3.90 0.86 19.40
CA HIS A 116 -2.74 1.77 19.38
C HIS A 116 -2.69 2.55 18.06
N THR A 117 -3.51 3.60 17.93
CA THR A 117 -3.67 4.33 16.65
C THR A 117 -2.72 5.51 16.48
N GLU A 118 -1.93 5.90 17.49
CA GLU A 118 -1.18 7.16 17.53
C GLU A 118 -0.22 7.34 16.33
N LYS A 119 0.45 6.27 15.89
CA LYS A 119 1.32 6.32 14.71
C LYS A 119 0.50 6.41 13.43
N THR A 120 -0.60 5.65 13.36
CA THR A 120 -1.52 5.68 12.21
C THR A 120 -2.20 7.04 12.08
N ASP A 121 -2.59 7.68 13.19
CA ASP A 121 -3.18 9.02 13.20
C ASP A 121 -2.21 10.06 12.61
N LYS A 122 -0.93 9.99 13.00
CA LYS A 122 0.12 10.86 12.43
C LYS A 122 0.31 10.63 10.93
N LEU A 123 0.36 9.37 10.50
CA LEU A 123 0.48 9.03 9.09
C LEU A 123 -0.74 9.51 8.30
N MET A 124 -1.95 9.30 8.82
CA MET A 124 -3.18 9.72 8.14
C MET A 124 -3.30 11.25 8.06
N ALA A 125 -2.74 12.01 9.00
CA ALA A 125 -2.71 13.47 8.92
C ALA A 125 -1.94 14.00 7.69
N VAL A 126 -0.97 13.24 7.18
CA VAL A 126 -0.13 13.60 6.02
C VAL A 126 -0.41 12.74 4.78
N THR A 127 -1.44 11.88 4.80
CA THR A 127 -1.89 11.06 3.68
C THR A 127 -3.14 11.66 3.05
N ASP A 128 -3.15 11.89 1.74
CA ASP A 128 -4.32 12.42 1.03
C ASP A 128 -5.29 11.31 0.60
N LEU A 129 -4.77 10.16 0.18
CA LEU A 129 -5.54 9.02 -0.32
C LEU A 129 -4.96 7.71 0.19
N VAL A 130 -5.82 6.76 0.54
CA VAL A 130 -5.42 5.38 0.80
C VAL A 130 -5.94 4.48 -0.32
N LEU A 131 -5.05 3.68 -0.90
CA LEU A 131 -5.38 2.56 -1.79
C LEU A 131 -5.37 1.31 -0.88
N LEU A 132 -6.54 0.80 -0.55
CA LEU A 132 -6.67 -0.31 0.40
C LEU A 132 -6.99 -1.62 -0.33
N ASP A 133 -6.09 -2.57 -0.22
CA ASP A 133 -6.27 -3.92 -0.74
C ASP A 133 -7.19 -4.76 0.16
N ILE A 134 -8.40 -5.08 -0.28
CA ILE A 134 -9.23 -6.13 0.31
C ILE A 134 -8.98 -7.42 -0.47
N LYS A 135 -8.18 -8.32 0.09
CA LYS A 135 -7.69 -9.50 -0.63
C LYS A 135 -8.69 -10.66 -0.62
N HIS A 136 -9.48 -10.81 0.45
CA HIS A 136 -10.59 -11.76 0.53
C HIS A 136 -11.57 -11.37 1.64
N MET A 137 -12.88 -11.57 1.42
CA MET A 137 -13.93 -11.21 2.38
C MET A 137 -14.03 -12.20 3.54
N PHE A 138 -13.80 -13.49 3.29
CA PHE A 138 -13.92 -14.55 4.30
C PHE A 138 -12.57 -14.81 4.96
N ASP A 139 -12.54 -14.77 6.30
CA ASP A 139 -11.30 -14.81 7.11
C ASP A 139 -10.48 -16.08 6.87
N GLU A 140 -11.12 -17.25 6.85
CA GLU A 140 -10.41 -18.51 6.64
C GLU A 140 -9.77 -18.61 5.23
N GLU A 141 -10.46 -18.10 4.21
CA GLU A 141 -9.91 -18.04 2.86
C GLU A 141 -8.82 -16.95 2.75
N HIS A 142 -8.97 -15.84 3.48
CA HIS A 142 -7.93 -14.82 3.57
C HIS A 142 -6.66 -15.38 4.23
N LYS A 143 -6.78 -16.17 5.30
CA LYS A 143 -5.65 -16.85 5.92
C LYS A 143 -4.93 -17.80 4.97
N LYS A 144 -5.69 -18.60 4.21
CA LYS A 144 -5.11 -19.49 3.19
C LYS A 144 -4.39 -18.72 2.08
N LEU A 145 -4.95 -17.57 1.70
CA LEU A 145 -4.43 -16.76 0.61
C LEU A 145 -3.18 -15.97 1.00
N THR A 146 -3.11 -15.47 2.25
CA THR A 146 -2.14 -14.45 2.67
C THR A 146 -1.27 -14.84 3.86
N GLY A 147 -1.67 -15.88 4.58
CA GLY A 147 -1.06 -16.29 5.85
C GLY A 147 -1.62 -15.55 7.08
N HIS A 148 -2.56 -14.60 6.92
CA HIS A 148 -3.06 -13.75 7.99
C HIS A 148 -4.59 -13.64 8.01
N SER A 149 -5.16 -13.31 9.18
CA SER A 149 -6.56 -12.92 9.34
C SER A 149 -6.84 -11.57 8.65
N ASN A 150 -8.03 -11.38 8.10
CA ASN A 150 -8.46 -10.10 7.54
C ASN A 150 -9.03 -9.12 8.59
N ALA A 151 -9.10 -9.51 9.86
CA ALA A 151 -9.71 -8.70 10.91
C ALA A 151 -9.11 -7.28 11.00
N ARG A 152 -7.77 -7.16 10.93
CA ARG A 152 -7.07 -5.87 10.96
C ARG A 152 -7.30 -5.04 9.69
N VAL A 153 -7.46 -5.70 8.54
CA VAL A 153 -7.77 -5.03 7.26
C VAL A 153 -9.14 -4.34 7.35
N PHE A 154 -10.15 -5.04 7.85
CA PHE A 154 -11.47 -4.47 8.07
C PHE A 154 -11.49 -3.42 9.18
N ALA A 155 -10.76 -3.65 10.28
CA ALA A 155 -10.61 -2.65 11.33
C ALA A 155 -10.00 -1.35 10.78
N PHE A 156 -9.01 -1.44 9.88
CA PHE A 156 -8.42 -0.28 9.22
C PHE A 156 -9.41 0.41 8.27
N ALA A 157 -10.19 -0.34 7.50
CA ALA A 157 -11.22 0.24 6.63
C ALA A 157 -12.29 1.01 7.43
N GLU A 158 -12.74 0.47 8.56
CA GLU A 158 -13.70 1.16 9.45
C GLU A 158 -13.06 2.37 10.14
N TYR A 159 -11.78 2.30 10.52
CA TYR A 159 -11.04 3.45 11.02
C TYR A 159 -10.95 4.56 9.97
N LEU A 160 -10.56 4.25 8.72
CA LEU A 160 -10.52 5.22 7.62
C LEU A 160 -11.89 5.88 7.37
N LYS A 161 -12.95 5.09 7.43
CA LYS A 161 -14.34 5.59 7.32
C LYS A 161 -14.67 6.54 8.47
N LYS A 162 -14.33 6.18 9.72
CA LYS A 162 -14.58 6.99 10.91
C LYS A 162 -13.91 8.38 10.82
N ILE A 163 -12.69 8.45 10.30
CA ILE A 163 -11.95 9.72 10.14
C ILE A 163 -12.25 10.42 8.81
N GLY A 164 -13.13 9.87 7.96
CA GLY A 164 -13.48 10.42 6.65
C GLY A 164 -12.32 10.45 5.65
N LYS A 165 -11.33 9.56 5.79
CA LYS A 165 -10.18 9.51 4.88
C LYS A 165 -10.61 8.96 3.52
N PRO A 166 -10.36 9.67 2.39
CA PRO A 166 -10.62 9.14 1.05
C PRO A 166 -9.94 7.79 0.83
N VAL A 167 -10.69 6.82 0.31
CA VAL A 167 -10.17 5.47 0.05
C VAL A 167 -10.57 4.99 -1.35
N TRP A 168 -9.61 4.42 -2.07
CA TRP A 168 -9.86 3.55 -3.20
C TRP A 168 -9.70 2.11 -2.73
N ILE A 169 -10.69 1.28 -2.98
CA ILE A 169 -10.59 -0.15 -2.67
C ILE A 169 -10.02 -0.88 -3.88
N ARG A 170 -9.04 -1.72 -3.64
CA ARG A 170 -8.41 -2.60 -4.63
C ARG A 170 -8.76 -4.05 -4.33
N HIS A 171 -9.13 -4.78 -5.37
CA HIS A 171 -9.44 -6.21 -5.25
C HIS A 171 -8.94 -6.97 -6.47
N VAL A 172 -8.01 -7.90 -6.26
CA VAL A 172 -7.49 -8.75 -7.32
C VAL A 172 -8.43 -9.92 -7.55
N VAL A 173 -8.92 -10.09 -8.79
CA VAL A 173 -9.76 -11.20 -9.17
C VAL A 173 -8.92 -12.35 -9.74
N VAL A 174 -8.88 -13.45 -8.98
CA VAL A 174 -8.10 -14.65 -9.30
C VAL A 174 -9.08 -15.80 -9.56
N PRO A 175 -9.06 -16.44 -10.75
CA PRO A 175 -9.92 -17.59 -11.04
C PRO A 175 -9.77 -18.69 -9.97
N GLY A 176 -10.91 -19.18 -9.48
CA GLY A 176 -10.94 -20.23 -8.46
C GLY A 176 -10.67 -19.79 -7.03
N ILE A 177 -10.18 -18.57 -6.79
CA ILE A 177 -9.88 -18.02 -5.46
C ILE A 177 -10.85 -16.88 -5.14
N THR A 178 -10.61 -15.69 -5.69
CA THR A 178 -11.42 -14.49 -5.43
C THR A 178 -12.48 -14.24 -6.50
N PHE A 179 -12.32 -14.79 -7.71
CA PHE A 179 -13.33 -14.73 -8.76
C PHE A 179 -14.44 -15.77 -8.53
N ARG A 180 -15.16 -15.60 -7.42
CA ARG A 180 -16.32 -16.41 -7.04
C ARG A 180 -17.50 -15.51 -6.76
N ARG A 181 -18.70 -15.92 -7.21
CA ARG A 181 -19.93 -15.11 -7.05
C ARG A 181 -20.19 -14.72 -5.60
N GLU A 182 -20.00 -15.64 -4.67
CA GLU A 182 -20.23 -15.41 -3.24
C GLU A 182 -19.28 -14.33 -2.69
N GLU A 183 -18.00 -14.42 -3.01
CA GLU A 183 -16.95 -13.46 -2.65
C GLU A 183 -17.29 -12.07 -3.17
N LEU A 184 -17.56 -11.95 -4.47
CA LEU A 184 -17.88 -10.67 -5.11
C LEU A 184 -19.18 -10.03 -4.57
N LEU A 185 -20.19 -10.85 -4.26
CA LEU A 185 -21.42 -10.36 -3.62
C LEU A 185 -21.17 -9.90 -2.17
N ALA A 186 -20.31 -10.60 -1.41
CA ALA A 186 -19.93 -10.22 -0.07
C ALA A 186 -19.15 -8.90 -0.09
N LEU A 187 -18.16 -8.79 -0.99
CA LEU A 187 -17.40 -7.56 -1.23
C LEU A 187 -18.35 -6.40 -1.57
N GLY A 188 -19.23 -6.56 -2.55
CA GLY A 188 -20.15 -5.51 -2.96
C GLY A 188 -21.11 -5.06 -1.83
N ARG A 189 -21.56 -5.97 -0.97
CA ARG A 189 -22.35 -5.61 0.23
C ARG A 189 -21.53 -4.80 1.22
N TYR A 190 -20.28 -5.19 1.47
CA TYR A 190 -19.40 -4.47 2.38
C TYR A 190 -19.07 -3.08 1.86
N LEU A 191 -18.69 -2.95 0.59
CA LEU A 191 -18.31 -1.68 -0.02
C LEU A 191 -19.43 -0.62 0.07
N LYS A 192 -20.70 -1.02 0.03
CA LYS A 192 -21.84 -0.10 0.23
C LYS A 192 -21.86 0.55 1.61
N THR A 193 -21.16 -0.02 2.60
CA THR A 193 -21.08 0.54 3.95
C THR A 193 -19.97 1.58 4.09
N LEU A 194 -19.01 1.64 3.16
CA LEU A 194 -17.87 2.56 3.18
C LEU A 194 -18.25 3.90 2.55
N THR A 195 -18.66 4.84 3.39
CA THR A 195 -19.13 6.18 2.94
C THR A 195 -17.99 7.09 2.44
N ASN A 196 -16.75 6.74 2.71
CA ASN A 196 -15.52 7.45 2.30
C ASN A 196 -14.85 6.82 1.06
N MET A 197 -15.46 5.79 0.47
CA MET A 197 -14.93 5.15 -0.73
C MET A 197 -15.20 6.03 -1.97
N GLU A 198 -14.14 6.39 -2.68
CA GLU A 198 -14.20 7.15 -3.92
C GLU A 198 -14.19 6.26 -5.16
N LYS A 199 -13.50 5.11 -5.09
CA LYS A 199 -13.31 4.22 -6.23
C LYS A 199 -13.16 2.76 -5.81
N LEU A 200 -13.64 1.86 -6.65
CA LEU A 200 -13.30 0.44 -6.64
C LEU A 200 -12.42 0.13 -7.86
N GLU A 201 -11.24 -0.42 -7.64
CA GLU A 201 -10.37 -0.96 -8.67
C GLU A 201 -10.39 -2.50 -8.62
N VAL A 202 -10.98 -3.11 -9.63
CA VAL A 202 -10.95 -4.56 -9.81
C VAL A 202 -9.79 -4.89 -10.72
N LEU A 203 -8.80 -5.64 -10.21
CA LEU A 203 -7.55 -5.93 -10.89
C LEU A 203 -7.56 -7.39 -11.36
N PRO A 204 -7.62 -7.66 -12.67
CA PRO A 204 -7.47 -9.02 -13.18
C PRO A 204 -6.09 -9.57 -12.83
N TYR A 205 -6.06 -10.81 -12.31
CA TYR A 205 -4.79 -11.51 -12.09
C TYR A 205 -4.05 -11.73 -13.42
N HIS A 206 -2.76 -11.54 -13.41
CA HIS A 206 -1.85 -11.86 -14.51
C HIS A 206 -0.57 -12.51 -13.99
N SER A 207 0.09 -13.31 -14.82
CA SER A 207 1.24 -14.12 -14.43
C SER A 207 2.61 -13.42 -14.57
N MET A 208 2.64 -12.10 -14.79
CA MET A 208 3.90 -11.36 -15.00
C MET A 208 4.84 -11.44 -13.78
N GLY A 209 4.31 -11.61 -12.57
CA GLY A 209 5.11 -11.81 -11.36
C GLY A 209 5.90 -13.11 -11.34
N LYS A 210 5.54 -14.12 -12.17
CA LYS A 210 6.16 -15.46 -12.16
C LYS A 210 7.67 -15.42 -12.38
N VAL A 211 8.16 -14.53 -13.25
CA VAL A 211 9.60 -14.35 -13.49
C VAL A 211 10.37 -14.05 -12.20
N LYS A 212 9.76 -13.29 -11.27
CA LYS A 212 10.38 -12.97 -9.98
C LYS A 212 10.44 -14.21 -9.06
N TYR A 213 9.40 -15.04 -9.05
CA TYR A 213 9.40 -16.30 -8.31
C TYR A 213 10.50 -17.22 -8.81
N ASP A 214 10.60 -17.40 -10.13
CA ASP A 214 11.63 -18.22 -10.76
C ASP A 214 13.04 -17.72 -10.38
N SER A 215 13.28 -16.41 -10.37
CA SER A 215 14.56 -15.80 -10.01
C SER A 215 14.91 -15.93 -8.52
N LEU A 216 13.91 -16.03 -7.64
CA LEU A 216 14.06 -16.20 -6.20
C LEU A 216 14.09 -17.68 -5.77
N GLY A 217 13.88 -18.62 -6.69
CA GLY A 217 13.78 -20.05 -6.38
C GLY A 217 12.55 -20.39 -5.51
N ILE A 218 11.47 -19.63 -5.64
CA ILE A 218 10.21 -19.84 -4.91
C ILE A 218 9.26 -20.61 -5.84
N GLU A 219 8.73 -21.76 -5.38
CA GLU A 219 7.73 -22.59 -6.09
C GLU A 219 6.31 -22.01 -6.02
#